data_681a58bc9030df398c2b09ab0929ca7a
#
_entry.id   681a58bc9030df398c2b09ab0929ca7a
#
_cell.length_a   1.000
_cell.length_b   1.000
_cell.length_c   1.000
_cell.angle_alpha   90.00
_cell.angle_beta   90.00
_cell.angle_gamma   90.00
#
_symmetry.space_group_name_H-M   'P 1'
#
loop_
_entity.id
_entity.type
_entity.pdbx_description
1 polymer ?
#
loop_
_entity_poly.entity_id
_entity_poly.type
_entity_poly.pdbx_seq_one_letter_code
_entity_poly.pdbx_strand_id
1 'polypeptide(L)'
;MFERILKYRRDLHQIPELDFDLPKTTAYVRSVLEKLPCEVFSPDGHAVCAWFDAGAHEAVAFRSDMDALPICEVSGVPFSSRHQGHMHACGHDGHMAMVLELAQYVASVKDRLKQNVLLVFQPAEETTGGAQFICQSGVFAQKNVKAIYGFHLWPDLPLGQPATRPGPLLAASCEVTVDIEGKSTHIAKSEDGADALLAASRFVVGAEKILDDLHAAEGPWCTLKFGLLQAGTVRNAIAAHAHLEGSLRVFSESAFKMGRDRLNALGEQIAKDLGVKVHVDAPEGYPPVVNDEKLFEDAKKRLPNLEMLPKPLLIAEDFAYYQRTLPGLFILLGTGTGIPLHSDRFNFDEKVLEKGVEIYKHFIDLKD
;
A
#
# COMPACT_ATOMS: atom_id res chain seq x y z
N MET A 1 5.07 -21.60 19.76
CA MET A 1 4.98 -20.66 18.62
C MET A 1 3.53 -20.30 18.37
N PHE A 2 2.69 -21.23 17.89
CA PHE A 2 1.32 -20.92 17.44
C PHE A 2 0.45 -20.19 18.48
N GLU A 3 0.34 -20.67 19.70
CA GLU A 3 -0.43 -20.02 20.78
C GLU A 3 -0.02 -18.57 21.05
N ARG A 4 1.28 -18.27 20.88
CA ARG A 4 1.82 -16.91 21.08
C ARG A 4 1.43 -16.00 19.93
N ILE A 5 1.50 -16.48 18.67
CA ILE A 5 1.04 -15.76 17.49
C ILE A 5 -0.45 -15.44 17.60
N LEU A 6 -1.27 -16.43 17.98
CA LEU A 6 -2.71 -16.23 18.20
C LEU A 6 -2.97 -15.14 19.22
N LYS A 7 -2.21 -15.17 20.33
CA LYS A 7 -2.35 -14.15 21.38
C LYS A 7 -2.01 -12.76 20.82
N TYR A 8 -0.90 -12.60 20.09
CA TYR A 8 -0.52 -11.31 19.52
C TYR A 8 -1.59 -10.78 18.57
N ARG A 9 -2.03 -11.59 17.61
CA ARG A 9 -3.09 -11.20 16.68
C ARG A 9 -4.35 -10.78 17.40
N ARG A 10 -4.87 -11.61 18.29
CA ARG A 10 -6.16 -11.38 18.96
C ARG A 10 -6.13 -10.19 19.91
N ASP A 11 -5.02 -9.96 20.60
CA ASP A 11 -4.84 -8.78 21.45
C ASP A 11 -4.84 -7.50 20.60
N LEU A 12 -4.11 -7.47 19.47
CA LEU A 12 -4.02 -6.35 18.55
C LEU A 12 -5.34 -6.10 17.82
N HIS A 13 -6.02 -7.16 17.38
CA HIS A 13 -7.32 -7.06 16.71
C HIS A 13 -8.39 -6.36 17.58
N GLN A 14 -8.28 -6.44 18.91
CA GLN A 14 -9.21 -5.79 19.84
C GLN A 14 -8.93 -4.30 20.06
N ILE A 15 -7.79 -3.78 19.62
CA ILE A 15 -7.36 -2.40 19.85
C ILE A 15 -7.00 -1.66 18.53
N PRO A 16 -7.79 -1.79 17.45
CA PRO A 16 -7.46 -1.14 16.17
C PRO A 16 -7.48 0.37 16.32
N GLU A 17 -6.43 1.01 15.83
CA GLU A 17 -6.22 2.46 15.81
C GLU A 17 -5.89 2.92 14.40
N LEU A 18 -6.06 4.21 14.09
CA LEU A 18 -6.02 4.71 12.72
C LEU A 18 -4.82 5.62 12.48
N ASP A 19 -4.30 5.56 11.24
CA ASP A 19 -3.29 6.48 10.73
C ASP A 19 -2.04 6.52 11.63
N PHE A 20 -1.61 7.70 12.09
CA PHE A 20 -0.48 7.88 13.01
C PHE A 20 -0.88 7.86 14.50
N ASP A 21 -2.16 7.88 14.83
CA ASP A 21 -2.62 7.89 16.23
C ASP A 21 -2.82 6.48 16.77
N LEU A 22 -1.70 5.81 17.08
CA LEU A 22 -1.63 4.40 17.47
C LEU A 22 -1.09 4.16 18.89
N PRO A 23 -1.52 4.90 19.93
CA PRO A 23 -0.89 4.83 21.25
C PRO A 23 -1.00 3.45 21.92
N LYS A 24 -2.11 2.73 21.78
CA LYS A 24 -2.27 1.39 22.36
C LYS A 24 -1.54 0.32 21.57
N THR A 25 -1.60 0.40 20.25
CA THR A 25 -0.92 -0.52 19.32
C THR A 25 0.60 -0.42 19.51
N THR A 26 1.16 0.80 19.51
CA THR A 26 2.60 1.02 19.73
C THR A 26 3.02 0.58 21.14
N ALA A 27 2.22 0.86 22.17
CA ALA A 27 2.50 0.41 23.53
C ALA A 27 2.50 -1.12 23.64
N TYR A 28 1.57 -1.81 22.96
CA TYR A 28 1.53 -3.27 22.92
C TYR A 28 2.77 -3.84 22.23
N VAL A 29 3.11 -3.37 21.03
CA VAL A 29 4.30 -3.80 20.27
C VAL A 29 5.56 -3.60 21.11
N ARG A 30 5.77 -2.42 21.70
CA ARG A 30 6.90 -2.14 22.58
C ARG A 30 6.94 -3.09 23.79
N SER A 31 5.81 -3.35 24.42
CA SER A 31 5.74 -4.23 25.61
C SER A 31 6.21 -5.66 25.33
N VAL A 32 6.11 -6.11 24.08
CA VAL A 32 6.64 -7.41 23.64
C VAL A 32 8.14 -7.32 23.33
N LEU A 33 8.55 -6.31 22.56
CA LEU A 33 9.92 -6.15 22.07
C LEU A 33 10.92 -5.81 23.19
N GLU A 34 10.54 -4.99 24.14
CA GLU A 34 11.40 -4.54 25.25
C GLU A 34 11.79 -5.69 26.23
N LYS A 35 11.15 -6.85 26.11
CA LYS A 35 11.53 -8.09 26.82
C LYS A 35 12.62 -8.89 26.11
N LEU A 36 12.98 -8.49 24.87
CA LEU A 36 13.93 -9.20 24.03
C LEU A 36 15.31 -8.47 24.02
N PRO A 37 16.39 -9.18 23.66
CA PRO A 37 17.73 -8.60 23.62
C PRO A 37 17.94 -7.74 22.36
N CYS A 38 17.13 -6.70 22.19
CA CYS A 38 17.17 -5.74 21.09
C CYS A 38 17.04 -4.29 21.60
N GLU A 39 17.49 -3.34 20.79
CA GLU A 39 17.24 -1.92 20.97
C GLU A 39 15.87 -1.58 20.37
N VAL A 40 14.96 -1.01 21.18
CA VAL A 40 13.63 -0.56 20.70
C VAL A 40 13.63 0.96 20.61
N PHE A 41 13.40 1.50 19.42
CA PHE A 41 13.43 2.94 19.15
C PHE A 41 12.37 3.35 18.13
N SER A 42 12.22 4.65 17.90
CA SER A 42 11.38 5.22 16.83
C SER A 42 12.25 6.15 15.98
N PRO A 43 12.41 5.90 14.68
CA PRO A 43 13.25 6.72 13.82
C PRO A 43 12.59 8.03 13.39
N ASP A 44 11.26 8.08 13.34
CA ASP A 44 10.42 9.17 12.84
C ASP A 44 9.44 9.74 13.91
N GLY A 45 9.46 9.18 15.12
CA GLY A 45 8.56 9.54 16.22
C GLY A 45 7.24 8.77 16.24
N HIS A 46 6.91 8.00 15.20
CA HIS A 46 5.65 7.27 15.05
C HIS A 46 5.82 5.75 14.94
N ALA A 47 6.76 5.31 14.11
CA ALA A 47 7.07 3.89 13.95
C ALA A 47 7.71 3.28 15.21
N VAL A 48 7.61 1.97 15.37
CA VAL A 48 8.37 1.20 16.36
C VAL A 48 9.36 0.31 15.62
N CYS A 49 10.65 0.48 15.93
CA CYS A 49 11.71 -0.34 15.38
C CYS A 49 12.38 -1.17 16.46
N ALA A 50 12.77 -2.41 16.12
CA ALA A 50 13.59 -3.28 16.97
C ALA A 50 14.88 -3.67 16.25
N TRP A 51 16.02 -3.31 16.83
CA TRP A 51 17.34 -3.60 16.31
C TRP A 51 18.01 -4.73 17.07
N PHE A 52 18.28 -5.82 16.37
CA PHE A 52 19.06 -6.95 16.87
C PHE A 52 20.48 -6.85 16.32
N ASP A 53 21.38 -6.39 17.17
CA ASP A 53 22.80 -6.29 16.86
C ASP A 53 23.48 -7.66 17.06
N ALA A 54 23.96 -8.23 15.96
CA ALA A 54 24.76 -9.46 15.92
C ALA A 54 26.27 -9.18 15.76
N GLY A 55 26.69 -7.92 15.83
CA GLY A 55 28.05 -7.48 15.55
C GLY A 55 28.43 -7.58 14.06
N ALA A 56 27.45 -7.70 13.17
CA ALA A 56 27.67 -7.78 11.73
C ALA A 56 27.80 -6.38 11.11
N HIS A 57 28.40 -6.30 9.92
CA HIS A 57 28.49 -5.03 9.19
C HIS A 57 27.18 -4.67 8.47
N GLU A 58 26.45 -5.65 7.99
CA GLU A 58 25.23 -5.48 7.19
C GLU A 58 24.00 -5.94 7.96
N ALA A 59 22.84 -5.45 7.52
CA ALA A 59 21.55 -5.79 8.11
C ALA A 59 20.51 -6.14 7.05
N VAL A 60 19.52 -6.91 7.48
CA VAL A 60 18.25 -7.15 6.77
C VAL A 60 17.09 -6.56 7.57
N ALA A 61 16.08 -6.02 6.89
CA ALA A 61 14.89 -5.52 7.53
C ALA A 61 13.64 -6.34 7.19
N PHE A 62 12.68 -6.36 8.13
CA PHE A 62 11.35 -6.94 7.95
C PHE A 62 10.30 -5.93 8.42
N ARG A 63 9.29 -5.70 7.59
CA ARG A 63 8.24 -4.69 7.82
C ARG A 63 6.91 -5.33 8.14
N SER A 64 6.20 -4.73 9.05
CA SER A 64 4.76 -4.84 9.25
C SER A 64 4.16 -3.45 9.34
N ASP A 65 2.99 -3.27 8.76
CA ASP A 65 2.07 -2.17 9.03
C ASP A 65 1.38 -2.34 10.38
N MET A 66 0.77 -1.26 10.93
CA MET A 66 0.16 -1.28 12.26
C MET A 66 -1.25 -0.68 12.30
N ASP A 67 -1.60 0.18 11.37
CA ASP A 67 -2.85 0.91 11.38
C ASP A 67 -4.04 0.03 10.95
N ALA A 68 -5.23 0.52 11.25
CA ALA A 68 -6.49 -0.11 10.96
C ALA A 68 -7.38 0.81 10.11
N LEU A 69 -8.58 0.36 9.80
CA LEU A 69 -9.55 1.07 8.96
C LEU A 69 -10.76 1.58 9.76
N PRO A 70 -11.39 2.69 9.35
CA PRO A 70 -12.60 3.22 9.96
C PRO A 70 -13.84 2.41 9.54
N ILE A 71 -13.87 1.13 9.91
CA ILE A 71 -14.90 0.15 9.55
C ILE A 71 -15.55 -0.40 10.81
N CYS A 72 -16.90 -0.48 10.83
CA CYS A 72 -17.64 -1.14 11.90
C CYS A 72 -17.60 -2.65 11.69
N GLU A 73 -16.92 -3.37 12.56
CA GLU A 73 -16.74 -4.81 12.46
C GLU A 73 -18.04 -5.60 12.71
N VAL A 74 -18.32 -6.56 11.83
CA VAL A 74 -19.41 -7.55 11.97
C VAL A 74 -18.92 -8.97 11.68
N SER A 75 -17.64 -9.24 11.89
CA SER A 75 -17.00 -10.55 11.64
C SER A 75 -17.55 -11.69 12.51
N GLY A 76 -18.05 -11.36 13.70
CA GLY A 76 -18.57 -12.33 14.68
C GLY A 76 -17.50 -13.14 15.41
N VAL A 77 -16.22 -12.77 15.30
CA VAL A 77 -15.13 -13.44 16.04
C VAL A 77 -15.20 -13.10 17.55
N PRO A 78 -14.78 -14.00 18.45
CA PRO A 78 -14.84 -13.77 19.89
C PRO A 78 -13.85 -12.71 20.40
N PHE A 79 -12.93 -12.27 19.55
CA PHE A 79 -11.92 -11.23 19.79
C PHE A 79 -12.13 -9.99 18.92
N SER A 80 -13.38 -9.69 18.54
CA SER A 80 -13.73 -8.50 17.76
C SER A 80 -13.21 -7.21 18.38
N SER A 81 -13.06 -6.20 17.53
CA SER A 81 -12.67 -4.85 17.93
C SER A 81 -13.44 -4.33 19.14
N ARG A 82 -12.72 -3.69 20.05
CA ARG A 82 -13.29 -2.93 21.19
C ARG A 82 -13.35 -1.42 20.91
N HIS A 83 -12.88 -1.00 19.77
CA HIS A 83 -12.96 0.38 19.28
C HIS A 83 -14.09 0.46 18.24
N GLN A 84 -15.23 1.01 18.68
CA GLN A 84 -16.38 1.15 17.77
C GLN A 84 -16.00 1.93 16.52
N GLY A 85 -16.33 1.38 15.34
CA GLY A 85 -16.04 2.01 14.07
C GLY A 85 -14.61 1.82 13.56
N HIS A 86 -13.76 1.02 14.24
CA HIS A 86 -12.41 0.69 13.79
C HIS A 86 -12.23 -0.82 13.70
N MET A 87 -11.56 -1.30 12.66
CA MET A 87 -11.30 -2.72 12.44
C MET A 87 -10.01 -2.95 11.68
N HIS A 88 -9.24 -3.98 12.05
CA HIS A 88 -8.16 -4.51 11.22
C HIS A 88 -8.72 -5.31 10.02
N ALA A 89 -9.38 -4.61 9.09
CA ALA A 89 -10.00 -5.24 7.92
C ALA A 89 -9.03 -5.48 6.75
N CYS A 90 -7.75 -5.10 6.90
CA CYS A 90 -6.67 -5.40 5.97
C CYS A 90 -5.70 -6.48 6.48
N GLY A 91 -5.85 -6.92 7.74
CA GLY A 91 -5.05 -7.99 8.30
C GLY A 91 -3.73 -7.56 8.96
N HIS A 92 -3.55 -6.25 9.21
CA HIS A 92 -2.32 -5.70 9.81
C HIS A 92 -2.07 -6.24 11.23
N ASP A 93 -3.11 -6.62 11.97
CA ASP A 93 -3.00 -7.39 13.23
C ASP A 93 -2.26 -8.72 13.02
N GLY A 94 -2.51 -9.40 11.91
CA GLY A 94 -1.80 -10.62 11.51
C GLY A 94 -0.36 -10.33 11.08
N HIS A 95 -0.13 -9.24 10.34
CA HIS A 95 1.22 -8.83 9.94
C HIS A 95 2.08 -8.51 11.16
N MET A 96 1.57 -7.72 12.11
CA MET A 96 2.24 -7.45 13.38
C MET A 96 2.52 -8.73 14.17
N ALA A 97 1.56 -9.64 14.26
CA ALA A 97 1.72 -10.90 14.98
C ALA A 97 2.83 -11.76 14.41
N MET A 98 2.96 -11.83 13.07
CA MET A 98 4.05 -12.54 12.39
C MET A 98 5.41 -11.92 12.71
N VAL A 99 5.55 -10.58 12.64
CA VAL A 99 6.83 -9.91 12.89
C VAL A 99 7.19 -9.92 14.38
N LEU A 100 6.22 -9.86 15.29
CA LEU A 100 6.45 -10.06 16.73
C LEU A 100 6.94 -11.48 17.05
N GLU A 101 6.42 -12.50 16.38
CA GLU A 101 6.91 -13.87 16.55
C GLU A 101 8.29 -14.05 15.89
N LEU A 102 8.53 -13.38 14.76
CA LEU A 102 9.86 -13.32 14.16
C LEU A 102 10.89 -12.70 15.12
N ALA A 103 10.50 -11.66 15.89
CA ALA A 103 11.35 -11.07 16.93
C ALA A 103 11.77 -12.10 18.00
N GLN A 104 10.84 -12.97 18.42
CA GLN A 104 11.14 -14.05 19.37
C GLN A 104 12.14 -15.05 18.77
N TYR A 105 11.95 -15.40 17.49
CA TYR A 105 12.88 -16.30 16.79
C TYR A 105 14.28 -15.66 16.67
N VAL A 106 14.36 -14.42 16.20
CA VAL A 106 15.63 -13.69 16.04
C VAL A 106 16.36 -13.58 17.37
N ALA A 107 15.64 -13.27 18.47
CA ALA A 107 16.21 -13.26 19.82
C ALA A 107 16.79 -14.62 20.22
N SER A 108 16.13 -15.72 19.88
CA SER A 108 16.56 -17.08 20.23
C SER A 108 17.80 -17.55 19.47
N VAL A 109 18.07 -16.97 18.29
CA VAL A 109 19.21 -17.34 17.42
C VAL A 109 20.25 -16.20 17.30
N LYS A 110 20.17 -15.17 18.13
CA LYS A 110 20.93 -13.92 18.02
C LYS A 110 22.43 -14.17 17.82
N ASP A 111 23.03 -15.07 18.59
CA ASP A 111 24.47 -15.36 18.54
C ASP A 111 24.90 -16.08 17.25
N ARG A 112 23.93 -16.65 16.54
CA ARG A 112 24.13 -17.34 15.27
C ARG A 112 23.84 -16.50 14.04
N LEU A 113 23.34 -15.28 14.19
CA LEU A 113 23.04 -14.40 13.07
C LEU A 113 24.31 -14.08 12.27
N LYS A 114 24.24 -14.14 10.94
CA LYS A 114 25.30 -13.66 10.02
C LYS A 114 25.18 -12.17 9.73
N GLN A 115 24.00 -11.61 9.94
CA GLN A 115 23.67 -10.20 9.70
C GLN A 115 22.83 -9.64 10.84
N ASN A 116 22.88 -8.32 11.02
CA ASN A 116 21.97 -7.65 11.95
C ASN A 116 20.53 -7.70 11.42
N VAL A 117 19.55 -7.60 12.30
CA VAL A 117 18.14 -7.62 11.92
C VAL A 117 17.45 -6.36 12.43
N LEU A 118 16.75 -5.66 11.53
CA LEU A 118 15.88 -4.53 11.84
C LEU A 118 14.43 -4.94 11.61
N LEU A 119 13.60 -4.93 12.65
CA LEU A 119 12.15 -5.08 12.51
C LEU A 119 11.52 -3.70 12.52
N VAL A 120 10.60 -3.46 11.59
CA VAL A 120 9.93 -2.17 11.38
C VAL A 120 8.44 -2.38 11.52
N PHE A 121 7.84 -1.73 12.51
CA PHE A 121 6.39 -1.64 12.70
C PHE A 121 5.96 -0.23 12.31
N GLN A 122 5.27 -0.14 11.19
CA GLN A 122 4.98 1.09 10.46
C GLN A 122 3.54 1.52 10.67
N PRO A 123 3.24 2.80 10.99
CA PRO A 123 1.90 3.37 10.99
C PRO A 123 1.46 3.83 9.61
N ALA A 124 0.18 4.19 9.47
CA ALA A 124 -0.40 4.99 8.37
C ALA A 124 -0.18 4.42 6.95
N GLU A 125 -0.26 3.10 6.78
CA GLU A 125 -0.23 2.49 5.45
C GLU A 125 -1.50 2.84 4.65
N GLU A 126 -2.65 2.81 5.29
CA GLU A 126 -3.97 2.96 4.67
C GLU A 126 -4.32 4.42 4.28
N THR A 127 -3.47 5.39 4.61
CA THR A 127 -3.80 6.82 4.47
C THR A 127 -2.66 7.64 3.87
N THR A 128 -1.69 8.01 4.69
CA THR A 128 -0.68 9.05 4.37
C THR A 128 0.64 8.47 3.86
N GLY A 129 0.88 7.17 4.04
CA GLY A 129 2.13 6.52 3.64
C GLY A 129 3.25 6.69 4.68
N GLY A 130 3.10 6.04 5.85
CA GLY A 130 4.06 6.09 6.94
C GLY A 130 5.46 5.61 6.58
N ALA A 131 5.58 4.72 5.57
CA ALA A 131 6.87 4.25 5.04
C ALA A 131 7.77 5.41 4.57
N GLN A 132 7.20 6.44 3.97
CA GLN A 132 7.95 7.61 3.50
C GLN A 132 8.71 8.30 4.62
N PHE A 133 8.09 8.50 5.77
CA PHE A 133 8.71 9.18 6.92
C PHE A 133 9.83 8.34 7.54
N ILE A 134 9.64 7.02 7.61
CA ILE A 134 10.68 6.09 8.06
C ILE A 134 11.89 6.13 7.11
N CYS A 135 11.68 6.14 5.80
CA CYS A 135 12.75 6.28 4.81
C CYS A 135 13.50 7.61 4.95
N GLN A 136 12.78 8.72 5.14
CA GLN A 136 13.35 10.07 5.31
C GLN A 136 14.18 10.20 6.59
N SER A 137 13.94 9.39 7.62
CA SER A 137 14.76 9.37 8.85
C SER A 137 16.22 8.94 8.61
N GLY A 138 16.49 8.26 7.48
CA GLY A 138 17.80 7.74 7.14
C GLY A 138 18.21 6.47 7.90
N VAL A 139 17.30 5.84 8.65
CA VAL A 139 17.56 4.67 9.50
C VAL A 139 18.19 3.50 8.73
N PHE A 140 17.76 3.26 7.49
CA PHE A 140 18.28 2.17 6.68
C PHE A 140 19.74 2.35 6.31
N ALA A 141 20.15 3.56 5.95
CA ALA A 141 21.55 3.89 5.68
C ALA A 141 22.40 3.85 6.97
N GLN A 142 21.90 4.41 8.08
CA GLN A 142 22.59 4.42 9.37
C GLN A 142 22.84 3.01 9.92
N LYS A 143 21.87 2.10 9.74
CA LYS A 143 21.96 0.70 10.18
C LYS A 143 22.52 -0.24 9.09
N ASN A 144 22.99 0.31 7.95
CA ASN A 144 23.53 -0.42 6.80
C ASN A 144 22.64 -1.58 6.33
N VAL A 145 21.32 -1.33 6.23
CA VAL A 145 20.33 -2.30 5.76
C VAL A 145 20.50 -2.51 4.26
N LYS A 146 20.60 -3.76 3.82
CA LYS A 146 20.85 -4.15 2.42
C LYS A 146 19.60 -4.64 1.70
N ALA A 147 18.62 -5.12 2.43
CA ALA A 147 17.36 -5.59 1.87
C ALA A 147 16.22 -5.42 2.89
N ILE A 148 15.01 -5.21 2.39
CA ILE A 148 13.80 -5.20 3.20
C ILE A 148 12.77 -6.17 2.64
N TYR A 149 12.10 -6.91 3.52
CA TYR A 149 11.03 -7.85 3.20
C TYR A 149 9.73 -7.43 3.88
N GLY A 150 8.62 -7.52 3.15
CA GLY A 150 7.28 -7.30 3.67
C GLY A 150 6.31 -8.35 3.15
N PHE A 151 5.26 -8.65 3.94
CA PHE A 151 4.17 -9.52 3.53
C PHE A 151 2.85 -8.77 3.60
N HIS A 152 1.93 -9.21 2.72
CA HIS A 152 0.52 -8.88 2.87
C HIS A 152 -0.33 -10.16 2.80
N LEU A 153 -1.26 -10.31 3.72
CA LEU A 153 -2.25 -11.38 3.71
C LEU A 153 -3.20 -11.20 2.52
N TRP A 154 -3.41 -12.28 1.75
CA TRP A 154 -4.12 -12.17 0.48
C TRP A 154 -5.30 -13.15 0.38
N PRO A 155 -6.55 -12.67 0.28
CA PRO A 155 -7.75 -13.51 0.32
C PRO A 155 -7.85 -14.54 -0.81
N ASP A 156 -7.40 -14.16 -2.02
CA ASP A 156 -7.62 -14.92 -3.26
C ASP A 156 -6.58 -16.00 -3.53
N LEU A 157 -5.51 -16.06 -2.73
CA LEU A 157 -4.50 -17.11 -2.82
C LEU A 157 -4.84 -18.25 -1.84
N PRO A 158 -4.50 -19.52 -2.18
CA PRO A 158 -4.68 -20.64 -1.27
C PRO A 158 -4.00 -20.44 0.08
N LEU A 159 -4.57 -20.99 1.14
CA LEU A 159 -4.04 -20.87 2.51
C LEU A 159 -2.55 -21.23 2.61
N GLY A 160 -1.75 -20.30 3.08
CA GLY A 160 -0.30 -20.45 3.28
C GLY A 160 0.53 -20.46 1.99
N GLN A 161 -0.07 -20.19 0.83
CA GLN A 161 0.65 -20.05 -0.43
C GLN A 161 1.34 -18.69 -0.50
N PRO A 162 2.68 -18.59 -0.53
CA PRO A 162 3.38 -17.36 -0.85
C PRO A 162 3.34 -17.14 -2.37
N ALA A 163 3.08 -15.92 -2.78
CA ALA A 163 3.12 -15.53 -4.19
C ALA A 163 3.71 -14.13 -4.35
N THR A 164 4.48 -13.92 -5.39
CA THR A 164 5.03 -12.61 -5.76
C THR A 164 5.50 -12.64 -7.21
N ARG A 165 6.18 -11.60 -7.68
CA ARG A 165 6.81 -11.55 -9.00
C ARG A 165 8.02 -10.62 -9.01
N PRO A 166 9.00 -10.78 -9.92
CA PRO A 166 10.06 -9.81 -10.11
C PRO A 166 9.52 -8.56 -10.80
N GLY A 167 10.15 -7.41 -10.56
CA GLY A 167 9.72 -6.14 -11.13
C GLY A 167 8.37 -5.68 -10.59
N PRO A 168 7.53 -5.02 -11.40
CA PRO A 168 6.26 -4.43 -10.94
C PRO A 168 5.32 -5.47 -10.35
N LEU A 169 4.91 -5.29 -9.09
CA LEU A 169 3.95 -6.14 -8.37
C LEU A 169 2.63 -5.42 -8.13
N LEU A 170 2.67 -4.21 -7.56
CA LEU A 170 1.48 -3.40 -7.26
C LEU A 170 1.59 -2.03 -7.91
N ALA A 171 0.43 -1.41 -8.19
CA ALA A 171 0.36 -0.18 -8.95
C ALA A 171 0.75 1.06 -8.14
N ALA A 172 1.30 2.06 -8.82
CA ALA A 172 1.21 3.44 -8.36
C ALA A 172 -0.25 3.91 -8.40
N SER A 173 -0.63 4.80 -7.50
CA SER A 173 -1.99 5.34 -7.43
C SER A 173 -2.00 6.86 -7.51
N CYS A 174 -2.98 7.39 -8.24
CA CYS A 174 -3.32 8.81 -8.28
C CYS A 174 -4.83 8.96 -8.36
N GLU A 175 -5.41 9.58 -7.37
CA GLU A 175 -6.80 10.00 -7.43
C GLU A 175 -6.87 11.31 -8.23
N VAL A 176 -7.69 11.33 -9.27
CA VAL A 176 -7.76 12.44 -10.22
C VAL A 176 -9.07 13.18 -10.04
N THR A 177 -8.98 14.46 -9.70
CA THR A 177 -10.14 15.36 -9.65
C THR A 177 -10.02 16.41 -10.74
N VAL A 178 -11.12 16.69 -11.43
CA VAL A 178 -11.16 17.72 -12.48
C VAL A 178 -12.35 18.63 -12.25
N ASP A 179 -12.08 19.91 -12.01
CA ASP A 179 -13.08 20.95 -11.88
C ASP A 179 -13.06 21.87 -13.10
N ILE A 180 -14.25 22.12 -13.68
CA ILE A 180 -14.40 22.92 -14.89
C ILE A 180 -15.37 24.07 -14.63
N GLU A 181 -14.89 25.30 -14.83
CA GLU A 181 -15.69 26.51 -14.77
C GLU A 181 -15.96 27.02 -16.18
N GLY A 182 -17.22 27.04 -16.56
CA GLY A 182 -17.72 27.61 -17.79
C GLY A 182 -18.53 28.89 -17.55
N LYS A 183 -19.42 29.20 -18.51
CA LYS A 183 -20.33 30.32 -18.44
C LYS A 183 -21.71 29.91 -18.91
N SER A 184 -22.69 29.98 -18.01
CA SER A 184 -24.09 29.67 -18.34
C SER A 184 -24.71 30.73 -19.25
N THR A 185 -25.52 30.26 -20.18
CA THR A 185 -26.39 31.06 -21.03
C THR A 185 -27.60 30.26 -21.44
N HIS A 186 -28.64 30.92 -21.96
CA HIS A 186 -29.79 30.18 -22.53
C HIS A 186 -29.32 29.36 -23.74
N ILE A 187 -29.80 28.13 -23.86
CA ILE A 187 -29.33 27.19 -24.91
C ILE A 187 -29.45 27.74 -26.33
N ALA A 188 -30.45 28.59 -26.60
CA ALA A 188 -30.61 29.28 -27.87
C ALA A 188 -29.59 30.38 -28.17
N LYS A 189 -28.70 30.67 -27.19
CA LYS A 189 -27.60 31.65 -27.28
C LYS A 189 -26.30 30.99 -26.80
N SER A 190 -26.09 29.75 -27.23
CA SER A 190 -24.96 28.92 -26.77
C SER A 190 -23.59 29.55 -27.12
N GLU A 191 -23.52 30.35 -28.19
CA GLU A 191 -22.34 31.10 -28.61
C GLU A 191 -21.84 32.16 -27.62
N ASP A 192 -22.72 32.65 -26.73
CA ASP A 192 -22.40 33.60 -25.68
C ASP A 192 -21.90 32.93 -24.37
N GLY A 193 -21.96 31.60 -24.34
CA GLY A 193 -21.58 30.76 -23.18
C GLY A 193 -20.22 30.10 -23.32
N ALA A 194 -19.85 29.36 -22.25
CA ALA A 194 -18.70 28.43 -22.26
C ALA A 194 -19.16 27.12 -21.60
N ASP A 195 -19.20 26.03 -22.38
CA ASP A 195 -19.91 24.79 -22.01
C ASP A 195 -19.03 23.86 -21.18
N ALA A 196 -19.23 23.85 -19.87
CA ALA A 196 -18.51 22.95 -18.96
C ALA A 196 -18.90 21.46 -19.15
N LEU A 197 -20.13 21.15 -19.57
CA LEU A 197 -20.56 19.77 -19.82
C LEU A 197 -19.86 19.19 -21.06
N LEU A 198 -19.76 19.97 -22.14
CA LEU A 198 -19.01 19.58 -23.32
C LEU A 198 -17.54 19.39 -23.01
N ALA A 199 -16.96 20.30 -22.20
CA ALA A 199 -15.58 20.22 -21.76
C ALA A 199 -15.31 18.95 -20.96
N ALA A 200 -16.15 18.61 -19.98
CA ALA A 200 -16.06 17.39 -19.18
C ALA A 200 -16.16 16.12 -20.05
N SER A 201 -17.11 16.11 -21.01
CA SER A 201 -17.26 14.99 -21.96
C SER A 201 -16.01 14.79 -22.81
N ARG A 202 -15.39 15.90 -23.31
CA ARG A 202 -14.13 15.83 -24.06
C ARG A 202 -12.97 15.37 -23.19
N PHE A 203 -12.96 15.75 -21.91
CA PHE A 203 -11.93 15.30 -20.96
C PHE A 203 -11.96 13.79 -20.79
N VAL A 204 -13.12 13.19 -20.53
CA VAL A 204 -13.27 11.73 -20.40
C VAL A 204 -12.83 11.00 -21.66
N VAL A 205 -13.27 11.46 -22.85
CA VAL A 205 -12.85 10.86 -24.13
C VAL A 205 -11.36 11.04 -24.39
N GLY A 206 -10.80 12.19 -24.01
CA GLY A 206 -9.36 12.45 -24.13
C GLY A 206 -8.52 11.55 -23.21
N ALA A 207 -9.02 11.26 -22.01
CA ALA A 207 -8.37 10.37 -21.06
C ALA A 207 -8.26 8.92 -21.59
N GLU A 208 -9.23 8.43 -22.38
CA GLU A 208 -9.10 7.12 -23.05
C GLU A 208 -7.88 7.04 -23.96
N LYS A 209 -7.55 8.13 -24.68
CA LYS A 209 -6.34 8.17 -25.52
C LYS A 209 -5.07 8.16 -24.68
N ILE A 210 -5.08 8.80 -23.51
CA ILE A 210 -3.96 8.73 -22.57
C ILE A 210 -3.78 7.30 -22.09
N LEU A 211 -4.88 6.60 -21.80
CA LEU A 211 -4.83 5.18 -21.40
C LEU A 211 -4.27 4.30 -22.52
N ASP A 212 -4.66 4.52 -23.77
CA ASP A 212 -4.10 3.79 -24.92
C ASP A 212 -2.57 3.96 -25.01
N ASP A 213 -2.07 5.16 -24.79
CA ASP A 213 -0.63 5.44 -24.77
C ASP A 213 0.08 4.78 -23.59
N LEU A 214 -0.56 4.74 -22.40
CA LEU A 214 -0.07 4.02 -21.22
C LEU A 214 -0.02 2.50 -21.49
N HIS A 215 -1.05 1.94 -22.13
CA HIS A 215 -1.06 0.54 -22.53
C HIS A 215 0.05 0.21 -23.55
N ALA A 216 0.35 1.13 -24.45
CA ALA A 216 1.45 0.95 -25.39
C ALA A 216 2.83 0.96 -24.69
N ALA A 217 2.98 1.71 -23.60
CA ALA A 217 4.22 1.83 -22.83
C ALA A 217 4.45 0.69 -21.84
N GLU A 218 3.41 0.22 -21.14
CA GLU A 218 3.50 -0.72 -19.99
C GLU A 218 2.70 -2.02 -20.18
N GLY A 219 1.98 -2.16 -21.29
CA GLY A 219 1.04 -3.27 -21.49
C GLY A 219 -0.35 -2.99 -20.91
N PRO A 220 -1.28 -3.95 -21.03
CA PRO A 220 -2.72 -3.75 -20.83
C PRO A 220 -3.15 -3.73 -19.35
N TRP A 221 -2.21 -3.61 -18.42
CA TRP A 221 -2.50 -3.75 -16.99
C TRP A 221 -2.85 -2.44 -16.29
N CYS A 222 -2.49 -1.27 -16.89
CA CYS A 222 -2.79 0.05 -16.32
C CYS A 222 -4.29 0.37 -16.45
N THR A 223 -4.73 1.34 -15.64
CA THR A 223 -6.08 1.91 -15.77
C THR A 223 -6.08 3.42 -15.54
N LEU A 224 -6.93 4.12 -16.26
CA LEU A 224 -7.30 5.52 -16.06
C LEU A 224 -8.80 5.63 -16.35
N LYS A 225 -9.60 5.78 -15.30
CA LYS A 225 -11.06 5.80 -15.43
C LYS A 225 -11.67 6.85 -14.50
N PHE A 226 -12.77 7.43 -14.95
CA PHE A 226 -13.60 8.34 -14.15
C PHE A 226 -14.87 7.60 -13.70
N GLY A 227 -15.09 7.58 -12.39
CA GLY A 227 -16.27 6.97 -11.77
C GLY A 227 -17.39 7.96 -11.53
N LEU A 228 -17.09 9.27 -11.49
CA LEU A 228 -18.05 10.34 -11.29
C LEU A 228 -17.89 11.42 -12.36
N LEU A 229 -19.03 11.89 -12.91
CA LEU A 229 -19.14 13.12 -13.68
C LEU A 229 -20.47 13.80 -13.32
N GLN A 230 -20.39 15.04 -12.84
CA GLN A 230 -21.54 15.86 -12.54
C GLN A 230 -21.45 17.18 -13.34
N ALA A 231 -22.48 17.56 -14.09
CA ALA A 231 -22.47 18.78 -14.89
C ALA A 231 -23.89 19.30 -15.14
N GLY A 232 -24.00 20.64 -15.16
CA GLY A 232 -25.25 21.35 -15.46
C GLY A 232 -26.32 21.26 -14.37
N THR A 233 -27.40 21.99 -14.55
CA THR A 233 -28.53 22.09 -13.60
C THR A 233 -29.88 21.91 -14.27
N VAL A 234 -30.05 22.40 -15.52
CA VAL A 234 -31.30 22.35 -16.27
C VAL A 234 -31.02 22.13 -17.76
N ARG A 235 -31.98 21.52 -18.46
CA ARG A 235 -31.81 21.10 -19.87
C ARG A 235 -31.73 22.26 -20.89
N ASN A 236 -32.14 23.46 -20.53
CA ASN A 236 -32.24 24.60 -21.45
C ASN A 236 -31.25 25.73 -21.16
N ALA A 237 -30.19 25.42 -20.41
CA ALA A 237 -29.06 26.31 -20.16
C ALA A 237 -27.74 25.58 -20.39
N ILE A 238 -26.73 26.29 -20.89
CA ILE A 238 -25.33 25.84 -20.97
C ILE A 238 -24.80 25.64 -19.55
N ALA A 239 -24.11 24.55 -19.31
CA ALA A 239 -23.54 24.21 -18.00
C ALA A 239 -22.41 25.16 -17.63
N ALA A 240 -22.52 25.81 -16.44
CA ALA A 240 -21.50 26.69 -15.91
C ALA A 240 -20.41 25.92 -15.14
N HIS A 241 -20.72 24.71 -14.66
CA HIS A 241 -19.80 23.90 -13.86
C HIS A 241 -19.89 22.44 -14.25
N ALA A 242 -18.73 21.77 -14.17
CA ALA A 242 -18.64 20.33 -14.19
C ALA A 242 -17.56 19.88 -13.22
N HIS A 243 -17.76 18.67 -12.65
CA HIS A 243 -16.86 18.03 -11.71
C HIS A 243 -16.71 16.55 -12.07
N LEU A 244 -15.46 16.05 -12.09
CA LEU A 244 -15.13 14.66 -12.38
C LEU A 244 -14.21 14.12 -11.30
N GLU A 245 -14.41 12.85 -10.94
CA GLU A 245 -13.51 12.09 -10.08
C GLU A 245 -13.13 10.77 -10.76
N GLY A 246 -11.85 10.46 -10.73
CA GLY A 246 -11.29 9.26 -11.36
C GLY A 246 -10.03 8.77 -10.67
N SER A 247 -9.45 7.70 -11.22
CA SER A 247 -8.22 7.12 -10.70
C SER A 247 -7.30 6.67 -11.83
N LEU A 248 -6.01 6.93 -11.66
CA LEU A 248 -4.91 6.44 -12.49
C LEU A 248 -4.13 5.39 -11.71
N ARG A 249 -3.91 4.21 -12.33
CA ARG A 249 -3.09 3.12 -11.78
C ARG A 249 -2.11 2.66 -12.86
N VAL A 250 -0.82 2.70 -12.56
CA VAL A 250 0.28 2.34 -13.47
C VAL A 250 1.40 1.63 -12.71
N PHE A 251 2.37 1.04 -13.41
CA PHE A 251 3.36 0.15 -12.82
C PHE A 251 4.81 0.63 -12.93
N SER A 252 5.04 1.85 -13.45
CA SER A 252 6.35 2.49 -13.44
C SER A 252 6.27 3.96 -13.11
N GLU A 253 7.36 4.51 -12.58
CA GLU A 253 7.51 5.94 -12.29
C GLU A 253 7.38 6.79 -13.57
N SER A 254 7.91 6.29 -14.70
CA SER A 254 7.83 6.99 -15.99
C SER A 254 6.41 7.08 -16.51
N ALA A 255 5.65 6.01 -16.45
CA ALA A 255 4.23 6.01 -16.83
C ALA A 255 3.38 6.84 -15.88
N PHE A 256 3.69 6.80 -14.58
CA PHE A 256 3.01 7.62 -13.58
C PHE A 256 3.16 9.12 -13.89
N LYS A 257 4.41 9.56 -14.13
CA LYS A 257 4.68 10.93 -14.55
C LYS A 257 4.00 11.26 -15.89
N MET A 258 4.12 10.38 -16.88
CA MET A 258 3.51 10.59 -18.21
C MET A 258 2.00 10.76 -18.12
N GLY A 259 1.30 9.91 -17.35
CA GLY A 259 -0.16 9.99 -17.19
C GLY A 259 -0.59 11.31 -16.59
N ARG A 260 0.06 11.76 -15.51
CA ARG A 260 -0.23 13.04 -14.85
C ARG A 260 0.07 14.25 -15.74
N ASP A 261 1.20 14.27 -16.40
CA ASP A 261 1.59 15.35 -17.32
C ASP A 261 0.57 15.48 -18.47
N ARG A 262 0.12 14.34 -19.03
CA ARG A 262 -0.85 14.34 -20.12
C ARG A 262 -2.26 14.73 -19.68
N LEU A 263 -2.69 14.38 -18.46
CA LEU A 263 -3.96 14.85 -17.90
C LEU A 263 -3.97 16.38 -17.77
N ASN A 264 -2.90 16.97 -17.27
CA ASN A 264 -2.76 18.43 -17.19
C ASN A 264 -2.78 19.07 -18.58
N ALA A 265 -2.00 18.55 -19.53
CA ALA A 265 -1.97 19.07 -20.90
C ALA A 265 -3.33 18.95 -21.60
N LEU A 266 -4.10 17.89 -21.34
CA LEU A 266 -5.46 17.72 -21.83
C LEU A 266 -6.39 18.80 -21.28
N GLY A 267 -6.31 19.10 -19.99
CA GLY A 267 -7.06 20.17 -19.34
C GLY A 267 -6.77 21.54 -19.95
N GLU A 268 -5.49 21.87 -20.14
CA GLU A 268 -5.04 23.12 -20.77
C GLU A 268 -5.56 23.26 -22.20
N GLN A 269 -5.49 22.16 -22.99
CA GLN A 269 -6.00 22.16 -24.36
C GLN A 269 -7.51 22.38 -24.42
N ILE A 270 -8.29 21.72 -23.55
CA ILE A 270 -9.75 21.88 -23.49
C ILE A 270 -10.11 23.30 -23.04
N ALA A 271 -9.40 23.84 -22.06
CA ALA A 271 -9.60 25.22 -21.60
C ALA A 271 -9.46 26.24 -22.74
N LYS A 272 -8.39 26.08 -23.55
CA LYS A 272 -8.12 26.92 -24.70
C LYS A 272 -9.18 26.77 -25.80
N ASP A 273 -9.60 25.54 -26.11
CA ASP A 273 -10.50 25.27 -27.23
C ASP A 273 -11.94 25.71 -26.97
N LEU A 274 -12.39 25.65 -25.70
CA LEU A 274 -13.79 25.88 -25.31
C LEU A 274 -14.00 27.18 -24.49
N GLY A 275 -12.92 27.91 -24.17
CA GLY A 275 -13.01 29.13 -23.37
C GLY A 275 -13.48 28.91 -21.94
N VAL A 276 -13.28 27.72 -21.40
CA VAL A 276 -13.57 27.34 -20.00
C VAL A 276 -12.29 27.44 -19.17
N LYS A 277 -12.41 27.43 -17.83
CA LYS A 277 -11.26 27.15 -16.96
C LYS A 277 -11.32 25.67 -16.57
N VAL A 278 -10.18 25.00 -16.63
CA VAL A 278 -10.04 23.61 -16.22
C VAL A 278 -8.95 23.54 -15.16
N HIS A 279 -9.29 22.99 -14.02
CA HIS A 279 -8.35 22.64 -12.95
C HIS A 279 -8.27 21.12 -12.86
N VAL A 280 -7.05 20.58 -13.02
CA VAL A 280 -6.76 19.17 -12.89
C VAL A 280 -5.93 18.98 -11.62
N ASP A 281 -6.48 18.31 -10.63
CA ASP A 281 -5.76 17.86 -9.44
C ASP A 281 -5.46 16.37 -9.62
N ALA A 282 -4.17 16.07 -9.77
CA ALA A 282 -3.65 14.71 -9.94
C ALA A 282 -2.39 14.56 -9.05
N PRO A 283 -2.57 14.47 -7.73
CA PRO A 283 -1.47 14.43 -6.77
C PRO A 283 -0.63 13.17 -6.94
N GLU A 284 0.60 13.20 -6.44
CA GLU A 284 1.40 12.01 -6.30
C GLU A 284 0.88 11.21 -5.11
N GLY A 285 0.27 10.06 -5.40
CA GLY A 285 -0.07 9.05 -4.40
C GLY A 285 1.07 8.07 -4.17
N TYR A 286 0.77 6.80 -3.85
CA TYR A 286 1.81 5.81 -3.64
C TYR A 286 2.54 5.47 -4.95
N PRO A 287 3.89 5.35 -4.90
CA PRO A 287 4.64 4.83 -6.04
C PRO A 287 4.33 3.36 -6.31
N PRO A 288 4.76 2.79 -7.45
CA PRO A 288 4.57 1.38 -7.73
C PRO A 288 5.45 0.52 -6.81
N VAL A 289 4.93 -0.60 -6.31
CA VAL A 289 5.74 -1.64 -5.67
C VAL A 289 6.47 -2.42 -6.76
N VAL A 290 7.80 -2.28 -6.78
CA VAL A 290 8.68 -2.89 -7.77
C VAL A 290 9.70 -3.77 -7.07
N ASN A 291 9.51 -5.07 -7.12
CA ASN A 291 10.38 -6.04 -6.46
C ASN A 291 11.76 -6.13 -7.13
N ASP A 292 12.80 -6.17 -6.30
CA ASP A 292 14.16 -6.40 -6.77
C ASP A 292 14.30 -7.80 -7.35
N GLU A 293 14.85 -7.89 -8.58
CA GLU A 293 14.98 -9.16 -9.31
C GLU A 293 15.93 -10.14 -8.62
N LYS A 294 17.00 -9.64 -7.98
CA LYS A 294 17.97 -10.51 -7.29
C LYS A 294 17.38 -11.09 -6.01
N LEU A 295 16.63 -10.27 -5.26
CA LEU A 295 15.91 -10.74 -4.07
C LEU A 295 14.82 -11.74 -4.45
N PHE A 296 14.12 -11.56 -5.58
CA PHE A 296 13.15 -12.52 -6.08
C PHE A 296 13.81 -13.87 -6.45
N GLU A 297 14.92 -13.85 -7.19
CA GLU A 297 15.63 -15.08 -7.57
C GLU A 297 16.23 -15.81 -6.36
N ASP A 298 16.67 -15.08 -5.32
CA ASP A 298 17.10 -15.66 -4.06
C ASP A 298 15.92 -16.26 -3.28
N ALA A 299 14.80 -15.54 -3.18
CA ALA A 299 13.59 -16.03 -2.55
C ALA A 299 13.06 -17.31 -3.19
N LYS A 300 13.11 -17.41 -4.53
CA LYS A 300 12.70 -18.59 -5.27
C LYS A 300 13.55 -19.83 -4.94
N LYS A 301 14.84 -19.63 -4.65
CA LYS A 301 15.73 -20.72 -4.20
C LYS A 301 15.42 -21.14 -2.77
N ARG A 302 15.13 -20.18 -1.88
CA ARG A 302 14.84 -20.41 -0.45
C ARG A 302 13.44 -20.99 -0.21
N LEU A 303 12.48 -20.64 -1.10
CA LEU A 303 11.06 -20.99 -1.00
C LEU A 303 10.62 -21.76 -2.24
N PRO A 304 10.77 -23.09 -2.29
CA PRO A 304 10.43 -23.90 -3.48
C PRO A 304 8.96 -23.81 -3.91
N ASN A 305 8.06 -23.43 -2.97
CA ASN A 305 6.64 -23.25 -3.21
C ASN A 305 6.24 -21.79 -3.49
N LEU A 306 7.20 -20.88 -3.70
CA LEU A 306 6.91 -19.50 -4.08
C LEU A 306 6.28 -19.46 -5.47
N GLU A 307 5.03 -19.03 -5.55
CA GLU A 307 4.31 -18.89 -6.81
C GLU A 307 4.66 -17.55 -7.49
N MET A 308 4.85 -17.59 -8.80
CA MET A 308 5.06 -16.39 -9.59
C MET A 308 3.73 -15.89 -10.15
N LEU A 309 3.30 -14.69 -9.74
CA LEU A 309 2.10 -14.05 -10.26
C LEU A 309 2.26 -13.74 -11.75
N PRO A 310 1.27 -14.10 -12.59
CA PRO A 310 1.37 -13.90 -14.06
C PRO A 310 1.26 -12.43 -14.47
N LYS A 311 0.66 -11.60 -13.64
CA LYS A 311 0.44 -10.16 -13.89
C LYS A 311 0.55 -9.36 -12.59
N PRO A 312 0.86 -8.06 -12.65
CA PRO A 312 0.80 -7.17 -11.50
C PRO A 312 -0.66 -6.91 -11.09
N LEU A 313 -0.87 -6.36 -9.90
CA LEU A 313 -2.18 -6.05 -9.32
C LEU A 313 -2.40 -4.54 -9.22
N LEU A 314 -3.62 -4.08 -9.44
CA LEU A 314 -3.98 -2.65 -9.46
C LEU A 314 -4.15 -2.01 -8.06
N ILE A 315 -3.80 -2.73 -7.01
CA ILE A 315 -3.79 -2.23 -5.63
C ILE A 315 -2.51 -1.43 -5.40
N ALA A 316 -2.57 -0.42 -4.54
CA ALA A 316 -1.42 0.38 -4.11
C ALA A 316 -0.99 -0.05 -2.71
N GLU A 317 0.28 0.18 -2.38
CA GLU A 317 0.90 -0.18 -1.10
C GLU A 317 2.12 0.73 -0.87
N ASP A 318 2.24 1.32 0.29
CA ASP A 318 3.30 2.29 0.60
C ASP A 318 4.67 1.65 0.85
N PHE A 319 4.77 0.30 0.91
CA PHE A 319 6.04 -0.42 0.88
C PHE A 319 6.94 0.02 -0.29
N ALA A 320 6.35 0.55 -1.33
CA ALA A 320 7.03 1.14 -2.48
C ALA A 320 8.05 2.23 -2.10
N TYR A 321 7.83 2.99 -1.02
CA TYR A 321 8.80 3.99 -0.54
C TYR A 321 10.09 3.35 -0.03
N TYR A 322 10.01 2.16 0.60
CA TYR A 322 11.21 1.41 0.96
C TYR A 322 11.98 1.01 -0.30
N GLN A 323 11.28 0.54 -1.34
CA GLN A 323 11.92 0.08 -2.59
C GLN A 323 12.55 1.22 -3.40
N ARG A 324 12.12 2.47 -3.20
CA ARG A 324 12.84 3.67 -3.68
C ARG A 324 14.15 3.92 -2.92
N THR A 325 14.31 3.36 -1.72
CA THR A 325 15.44 3.63 -0.81
C THR A 325 16.48 2.51 -0.84
N LEU A 326 16.03 1.25 -0.89
CA LEU A 326 16.86 0.05 -0.85
C LEU A 326 16.18 -1.13 -1.57
N PRO A 327 16.92 -2.19 -1.95
CA PRO A 327 16.32 -3.39 -2.51
C PRO A 327 15.24 -3.96 -1.59
N GLY A 328 14.05 -4.21 -2.12
CA GLY A 328 12.93 -4.73 -1.36
C GLY A 328 12.18 -5.85 -2.09
N LEU A 329 11.65 -6.80 -1.32
CA LEU A 329 10.79 -7.87 -1.82
C LEU A 329 9.49 -7.90 -1.02
N PHE A 330 8.38 -7.69 -1.71
CA PHE A 330 7.03 -7.77 -1.16
C PHE A 330 6.37 -9.08 -1.62
N ILE A 331 5.80 -9.83 -0.69
CA ILE A 331 5.24 -11.16 -0.93
C ILE A 331 3.80 -11.19 -0.44
N LEU A 332 2.89 -11.68 -1.27
CA LEU A 332 1.51 -11.96 -0.88
C LEU A 332 1.44 -13.33 -0.23
N LEU A 333 0.75 -13.43 0.90
CA LEU A 333 0.57 -14.68 1.63
C LEU A 333 -0.91 -15.07 1.65
N GLY A 334 -1.24 -16.15 0.97
CA GLY A 334 -2.61 -16.61 0.80
C GLY A 334 -3.31 -16.94 2.10
N THR A 335 -4.51 -16.40 2.31
CA THR A 335 -5.40 -16.78 3.42
C THR A 335 -6.48 -17.78 3.01
N GLY A 336 -6.78 -17.87 1.70
CA GLY A 336 -7.82 -18.75 1.16
C GLY A 336 -9.23 -18.44 1.67
N THR A 337 -9.43 -17.28 2.31
CA THR A 337 -10.73 -16.96 2.91
C THR A 337 -11.76 -16.54 1.87
N GLY A 338 -11.34 -15.95 0.73
CA GLY A 338 -12.24 -15.38 -0.27
C GLY A 338 -13.05 -14.16 0.23
N ILE A 339 -12.90 -13.77 1.50
CA ILE A 339 -13.51 -12.54 2.03
C ILE A 339 -12.60 -11.37 1.63
N PRO A 340 -13.10 -10.38 0.87
CA PRO A 340 -12.26 -9.28 0.41
C PRO A 340 -11.63 -8.50 1.55
N LEU A 341 -10.43 -7.96 1.32
CA LEU A 341 -9.84 -6.92 2.17
C LEU A 341 -10.81 -5.74 2.27
N HIS A 342 -10.75 -4.98 3.36
CA HIS A 342 -11.64 -3.86 3.68
C HIS A 342 -13.12 -4.25 3.87
N SER A 343 -13.43 -5.56 3.90
CA SER A 343 -14.76 -6.02 4.30
C SER A 343 -14.94 -5.91 5.82
N ASP A 344 -16.12 -5.47 6.25
CA ASP A 344 -16.54 -5.46 7.66
C ASP A 344 -16.60 -6.87 8.31
N ARG A 345 -16.47 -7.92 7.47
CA ARG A 345 -16.44 -9.33 7.85
C ARG A 345 -15.08 -9.99 7.64
N PHE A 346 -14.05 -9.22 7.25
CA PHE A 346 -12.74 -9.78 6.97
C PHE A 346 -12.22 -10.59 8.16
N ASN A 347 -11.87 -11.82 7.89
CA ASN A 347 -11.22 -12.74 8.82
C ASN A 347 -10.59 -13.89 8.04
N PHE A 348 -9.67 -14.61 8.64
CA PHE A 348 -8.91 -15.69 8.02
C PHE A 348 -8.54 -16.79 9.03
N ASP A 349 -8.19 -17.99 8.53
CA ASP A 349 -7.64 -19.06 9.36
C ASP A 349 -6.25 -18.64 9.89
N GLU A 350 -6.15 -18.47 11.20
CA GLU A 350 -4.94 -18.00 11.88
C GLU A 350 -3.71 -18.92 11.69
N LYS A 351 -3.89 -20.13 11.18
CA LYS A 351 -2.78 -21.03 10.81
C LYS A 351 -1.87 -20.44 9.72
N VAL A 352 -2.37 -19.54 8.92
CA VAL A 352 -1.56 -18.82 7.91
C VAL A 352 -0.41 -18.04 8.54
N LEU A 353 -0.59 -17.52 9.74
CA LEU A 353 0.41 -16.72 10.44
C LEU A 353 1.66 -17.53 10.78
N GLU A 354 1.48 -18.80 11.16
CA GLU A 354 2.62 -19.71 11.40
C GLU A 354 3.41 -19.94 10.10
N LYS A 355 2.71 -20.07 8.96
CA LYS A 355 3.36 -20.18 7.64
C LYS A 355 4.15 -18.91 7.29
N GLY A 356 3.59 -17.73 7.54
CA GLY A 356 4.27 -16.46 7.30
C GLY A 356 5.57 -16.34 8.11
N VAL A 357 5.54 -16.71 9.40
CA VAL A 357 6.76 -16.72 10.23
C VAL A 357 7.80 -17.69 9.70
N GLU A 358 7.40 -18.90 9.29
CA GLU A 358 8.35 -19.87 8.70
C GLU A 358 8.98 -19.31 7.42
N ILE A 359 8.20 -18.62 6.57
CA ILE A 359 8.74 -17.98 5.35
C ILE A 359 9.73 -16.88 5.72
N TYR A 360 9.43 -16.01 6.68
CA TYR A 360 10.38 -14.97 7.14
C TYR A 360 11.71 -15.56 7.61
N LYS A 361 11.70 -16.71 8.33
CA LYS A 361 12.91 -17.38 8.82
C LYS A 361 13.87 -17.78 7.69
N HIS A 362 13.35 -18.09 6.49
CA HIS A 362 14.18 -18.42 5.33
C HIS A 362 15.05 -17.23 4.84
N PHE A 363 14.68 -16.00 5.19
CA PHE A 363 15.45 -14.78 4.85
C PHE A 363 16.46 -14.37 5.94
N ILE A 364 16.57 -15.12 7.03
CA ILE A 364 17.54 -14.90 8.10
C ILE A 364 18.70 -15.86 7.91
N ASP A 365 19.89 -15.33 7.63
CA ASP A 365 21.10 -16.12 7.47
C ASP A 365 21.74 -16.42 8.81
N LEU A 366 22.02 -17.71 9.07
CA LEU A 366 22.65 -18.18 10.30
C LEU A 366 24.07 -18.69 10.05
N LYS A 367 24.93 -18.48 11.04
CA LYS A 367 26.26 -19.14 11.13
C LYS A 367 26.03 -20.65 11.35
N ASP A 368 26.91 -21.45 10.80
CA ASP A 368 26.92 -22.92 10.94
C ASP A 368 27.06 -23.35 12.40
#